data_386fe4f037bc9f9c2198bf8b8925ab71
#
_entry.id   386fe4f037bc9f9c2198bf8b8925ab71
#
_cell.length_a   1.000
_cell.length_b   1.000
_cell.length_c   1.000
_cell.angle_alpha   90.00
_cell.angle_beta   90.00
_cell.angle_gamma   90.00
#
_symmetry.space_group_name_H-M   'P 1'
#
loop_
_entity.id
_entity.type
_entity.pdbx_description
1 polymer ?
#
loop_
_entity_poly.entity_id
_entity_poly.type
_entity_poly.pdbx_seq_one_letter_code
_entity_poly.pdbx_strand_id
1 'polypeptide(L)'
;MHLSIGVSNFSVEYLERLLKEVKVVPAVNQIELHPSCPQQDVVDYCTKHGIILTAYSPLGSDNSPLLSNETVKKLANKYNVHPANILVSLQANRPNVTVLPKSVTKSRIESNLAIVDLTEEEVKELNDIDKKHHFRACHPNWTGWGHLGFPDCK
;
A
#
# COMPACT_ATOMS: atom_id res chain seq x y z
N MET A 1 -27.93 -6.32 -7.21
CA MET A 1 -27.37 -7.40 -6.37
C MET A 1 -25.85 -7.22 -6.40
N HIS A 2 -25.19 -7.11 -5.25
CA HIS A 2 -23.72 -7.03 -5.17
C HIS A 2 -23.16 -8.44 -5.10
N LEU A 3 -22.14 -8.73 -5.92
CA LEU A 3 -21.49 -10.05 -5.98
C LEU A 3 -20.36 -10.20 -4.96
N SER A 4 -19.76 -9.09 -4.52
CA SER A 4 -18.72 -9.03 -3.50
C SER A 4 -18.79 -7.75 -2.72
N ILE A 5 -18.25 -7.76 -1.51
CA ILE A 5 -18.13 -6.58 -0.62
C ILE A 5 -16.67 -6.42 -0.22
N GLY A 6 -16.29 -5.21 0.12
CA GLY A 6 -14.96 -4.87 0.62
C GLY A 6 -15.02 -3.85 1.74
N VAL A 7 -13.89 -3.66 2.39
CA VAL A 7 -13.67 -2.65 3.43
C VAL A 7 -12.51 -1.75 3.06
N SER A 8 -12.36 -0.64 3.75
CA SER A 8 -11.23 0.27 3.59
C SER A 8 -10.75 0.77 4.95
N ASN A 9 -9.44 0.86 5.11
CA ASN A 9 -8.78 1.30 6.35
C ASN A 9 -9.15 0.45 7.58
N PHE A 10 -9.22 -0.86 7.41
CA PHE A 10 -9.38 -1.80 8.51
C PHE A 10 -8.02 -2.31 8.97
N SER A 11 -7.65 -2.01 10.21
CA SER A 11 -6.50 -2.59 10.90
C SER A 11 -6.76 -4.06 11.25
N VAL A 12 -5.74 -4.77 11.73
CA VAL A 12 -5.89 -6.15 12.23
C VAL A 12 -6.96 -6.22 13.32
N GLU A 13 -6.95 -5.30 14.29
CA GLU A 13 -7.95 -5.24 15.36
C GLU A 13 -9.38 -5.15 14.82
N TYR A 14 -9.60 -4.27 13.84
CA TYR A 14 -10.93 -4.09 13.25
C TYR A 14 -11.35 -5.27 12.36
N LEU A 15 -10.41 -5.87 11.65
CA LEU A 15 -10.67 -7.10 10.87
C LEU A 15 -11.04 -8.27 11.80
N GLU A 16 -10.32 -8.45 12.91
CA GLU A 16 -10.63 -9.49 13.90
C GLU A 16 -12.03 -9.34 14.48
N ARG A 17 -12.45 -8.11 14.77
CA ARG A 17 -13.81 -7.84 15.25
C ARG A 17 -14.84 -8.12 14.17
N LEU A 18 -14.60 -7.62 12.95
CA LEU A 18 -15.51 -7.80 11.83
C LEU A 18 -15.72 -9.28 11.49
N LEU A 19 -14.64 -10.06 11.39
CA LEU A 19 -14.71 -11.46 10.99
C LEU A 19 -15.42 -12.36 11.99
N LYS A 20 -15.60 -11.94 13.25
CA LYS A 20 -16.43 -12.66 14.25
C LYS A 20 -17.93 -12.51 14.00
N GLU A 21 -18.34 -11.42 13.36
CA GLU A 21 -19.75 -11.03 13.23
C GLU A 21 -20.33 -11.27 11.83
N VAL A 22 -19.47 -11.31 10.79
CA VAL A 22 -19.95 -11.37 9.40
C VAL A 22 -20.10 -12.80 8.90
N LYS A 23 -21.13 -13.01 8.06
CA LYS A 23 -21.33 -14.27 7.34
C LYS A 23 -20.53 -14.35 6.04
N VAL A 24 -20.15 -13.20 5.48
CA VAL A 24 -19.40 -13.08 4.22
C VAL A 24 -18.13 -12.32 4.50
N VAL A 25 -16.99 -12.98 4.28
CA VAL A 25 -15.67 -12.36 4.41
C VAL A 25 -15.53 -11.27 3.35
N PRO A 26 -15.03 -10.07 3.69
CA PRO A 26 -14.73 -9.04 2.70
C PRO A 26 -13.74 -9.55 1.66
N ALA A 27 -14.04 -9.32 0.38
CA ALA A 27 -13.12 -9.71 -0.70
C ALA A 27 -11.86 -8.83 -0.74
N VAL A 28 -11.98 -7.57 -0.30
CA VAL A 28 -10.91 -6.57 -0.38
C VAL A 28 -10.85 -5.75 0.90
N ASN A 29 -9.62 -5.42 1.33
CA ASN A 29 -9.33 -4.32 2.24
C ASN A 29 -8.45 -3.29 1.50
N GLN A 30 -8.97 -2.08 1.26
CA GLN A 30 -8.21 -1.01 0.62
C GLN A 30 -7.52 -0.15 1.68
N ILE A 31 -6.20 -0.10 1.67
CA ILE A 31 -5.39 0.59 2.68
C ILE A 31 -4.24 1.38 2.04
N GLU A 32 -3.69 2.34 2.77
CA GLU A 32 -2.46 3.00 2.39
C GLU A 32 -1.29 2.03 2.44
N LEU A 33 -0.56 1.88 1.32
CA LEU A 33 0.63 1.04 1.27
C LEU A 33 1.73 1.70 0.42
N HIS A 34 2.86 1.96 1.04
CA HIS A 34 4.09 2.45 0.40
C HIS A 34 5.31 2.15 1.29
N PRO A 35 6.56 2.37 0.83
CA PRO A 35 7.76 2.03 1.58
C PRO A 35 7.83 2.58 3.01
N SER A 36 7.27 3.76 3.27
CA SER A 36 7.23 4.38 4.61
C SER A 36 5.96 4.06 5.41
N CYS A 37 5.07 3.23 4.87
CA CYS A 37 3.88 2.72 5.55
C CYS A 37 3.57 1.31 5.01
N PRO A 38 4.43 0.31 5.27
CA PRO A 38 4.33 -1.02 4.68
C PRO A 38 3.22 -1.87 5.27
N GLN A 39 2.72 -1.55 6.45
CA GLN A 39 1.61 -2.22 7.16
C GLN A 39 1.67 -3.76 7.04
N GLN A 40 2.83 -4.34 7.29
CA GLN A 40 3.09 -5.75 7.04
C GLN A 40 2.18 -6.68 7.86
N ASP A 41 1.81 -6.28 9.07
CA ASP A 41 0.87 -6.97 9.94
C ASP A 41 -0.53 -7.10 9.29
N VAL A 42 -1.02 -6.02 8.67
CA VAL A 42 -2.30 -6.04 7.95
C VAL A 42 -2.20 -6.86 6.67
N VAL A 43 -1.07 -6.77 5.95
CA VAL A 43 -0.80 -7.56 4.73
C VAL A 43 -0.84 -9.05 5.06
N ASP A 44 -0.13 -9.47 6.10
CA ASP A 44 -0.04 -10.88 6.53
C ASP A 44 -1.40 -11.39 6.99
N TYR A 45 -2.11 -10.58 7.78
CA TYR A 45 -3.45 -10.93 8.28
C TYR A 45 -4.45 -11.11 7.13
N CYS A 46 -4.53 -10.14 6.22
CA CYS A 46 -5.44 -10.21 5.07
C CYS A 46 -5.13 -11.42 4.17
N THR A 47 -3.84 -11.65 3.87
CA THR A 47 -3.40 -12.80 3.06
C THR A 47 -3.82 -14.12 3.70
N LYS A 48 -3.63 -14.27 5.02
CA LYS A 48 -4.05 -15.47 5.77
C LYS A 48 -5.56 -15.73 5.70
N HIS A 49 -6.36 -14.68 5.59
CA HIS A 49 -7.83 -14.78 5.57
C HIS A 49 -8.43 -14.70 4.17
N GLY A 50 -7.60 -14.74 3.11
CA GLY A 50 -8.07 -14.69 1.72
C GLY A 50 -8.66 -13.33 1.31
N ILE A 51 -8.29 -12.25 2.00
CA ILE A 51 -8.70 -10.88 1.71
C ILE A 51 -7.63 -10.23 0.83
N ILE A 52 -8.01 -9.79 -0.36
CA ILE A 52 -7.12 -9.07 -1.28
C ILE A 52 -6.89 -7.65 -0.74
N LEU A 53 -5.68 -7.17 -0.85
CA LEU A 53 -5.34 -5.80 -0.52
C LEU A 53 -5.37 -4.91 -1.77
N THR A 54 -5.81 -3.68 -1.59
CA THR A 54 -5.68 -2.64 -2.62
C THR A 54 -4.88 -1.48 -2.03
N ALA A 55 -3.68 -1.27 -2.57
CA ALA A 55 -2.77 -0.22 -2.14
C ALA A 55 -3.20 1.13 -2.73
N TYR A 56 -3.70 2.04 -1.90
CA TYR A 56 -3.87 3.44 -2.29
C TYR A 56 -2.67 4.29 -1.84
N SER A 57 -2.50 5.46 -2.42
CA SER A 57 -1.34 6.36 -2.20
C SER A 57 0.02 5.66 -2.31
N PRO A 58 0.28 4.83 -3.32
CA PRO A 58 1.52 4.07 -3.40
C PRO A 58 2.77 4.95 -3.50
N LEU A 59 2.61 6.21 -3.89
CA LEU A 59 3.68 7.21 -3.99
C LEU A 59 3.83 8.06 -2.71
N GLY A 60 3.01 7.79 -1.65
CA GLY A 60 3.01 8.53 -0.38
C GLY A 60 2.26 9.86 -0.42
N SER A 61 1.34 10.04 -1.39
CA SER A 61 0.52 11.26 -1.57
C SER A 61 1.32 12.52 -1.94
N ASP A 62 0.73 13.70 -1.78
CA ASP A 62 1.35 14.98 -2.12
C ASP A 62 2.53 15.30 -1.19
N ASN A 63 3.59 15.90 -1.74
CA ASN A 63 4.82 16.25 -1.02
C ASN A 63 5.58 15.07 -0.40
N SER A 64 5.30 13.84 -0.83
CA SER A 64 6.00 12.65 -0.37
C SER A 64 7.50 12.71 -0.69
N PRO A 65 8.39 12.38 0.26
CA PRO A 65 9.83 12.29 0.02
C PRO A 65 10.23 11.02 -0.76
N LEU A 66 9.30 10.09 -1.00
CA LEU A 66 9.61 8.78 -1.60
C LEU A 66 10.19 8.87 -3.01
N LEU A 67 9.69 9.77 -3.85
CA LEU A 67 10.21 9.95 -5.21
C LEU A 67 11.66 10.47 -5.24
N SER A 68 12.10 11.15 -4.17
CA SER A 68 13.47 11.64 -4.01
C SER A 68 14.37 10.75 -3.14
N ASN A 69 13.81 9.67 -2.58
CA ASN A 69 14.55 8.72 -1.74
C ASN A 69 15.68 8.04 -2.53
N GLU A 70 16.87 7.92 -1.92
CA GLU A 70 18.07 7.41 -2.59
C GLU A 70 17.94 5.95 -3.02
N THR A 71 17.31 5.10 -2.20
CA THR A 71 17.04 3.69 -2.56
C THR A 71 16.11 3.60 -3.77
N VAL A 72 15.03 4.40 -3.78
CA VAL A 72 14.08 4.43 -4.89
C VAL A 72 14.75 4.92 -6.18
N LYS A 73 15.57 5.99 -6.11
CA LYS A 73 16.33 6.50 -7.26
C LYS A 73 17.36 5.50 -7.77
N LYS A 74 18.10 4.84 -6.87
CA LYS A 74 19.07 3.80 -7.21
C LYS A 74 18.41 2.70 -8.04
N LEU A 75 17.27 2.19 -7.59
CA LEU A 75 16.53 1.15 -8.31
C LEU A 75 15.93 1.67 -9.61
N ALA A 76 15.39 2.88 -9.64
CA ALA A 76 14.89 3.52 -10.85
C ALA A 76 15.97 3.61 -11.94
N ASN A 77 17.18 4.00 -11.57
CA ASN A 77 18.34 4.04 -12.48
C ASN A 77 18.72 2.63 -12.95
N LYS A 78 18.75 1.64 -12.04
CA LYS A 78 19.06 0.23 -12.40
C LYS A 78 18.13 -0.31 -13.47
N TYR A 79 16.82 -0.06 -13.31
CA TYR A 79 15.79 -0.55 -14.23
C TYR A 79 15.50 0.40 -15.40
N ASN A 80 16.15 1.56 -15.44
CA ASN A 80 15.91 2.62 -16.43
C ASN A 80 14.44 3.05 -16.53
N VAL A 81 13.83 3.27 -15.36
CA VAL A 81 12.42 3.71 -15.22
C VAL A 81 12.31 4.94 -14.30
N HIS A 82 11.15 5.56 -14.26
CA HIS A 82 10.90 6.66 -13.33
C HIS A 82 10.76 6.14 -11.88
N PRO A 83 11.20 6.89 -10.84
CA PRO A 83 11.04 6.50 -9.43
C PRO A 83 9.63 6.04 -9.05
N ALA A 84 8.59 6.64 -9.64
CA ALA A 84 7.20 6.23 -9.42
C ALA A 84 6.94 4.77 -9.84
N ASN A 85 7.60 4.28 -10.90
CA ASN A 85 7.45 2.90 -11.36
C ASN A 85 7.98 1.90 -10.33
N ILE A 86 9.07 2.22 -9.63
CA ILE A 86 9.60 1.39 -8.55
C ILE A 86 8.58 1.27 -7.40
N LEU A 87 7.98 2.40 -7.00
CA LEU A 87 6.99 2.41 -5.93
C LEU A 87 5.70 1.65 -6.30
N VAL A 88 5.26 1.78 -7.55
CA VAL A 88 4.10 1.03 -8.07
C VAL A 88 4.45 -0.46 -8.16
N SER A 89 5.64 -0.80 -8.70
CA SER A 89 6.11 -2.17 -8.84
C SER A 89 6.26 -2.88 -7.50
N LEU A 90 6.69 -2.19 -6.45
CA LEU A 90 6.76 -2.75 -5.09
C LEU A 90 5.41 -3.35 -4.67
N GLN A 91 4.31 -2.64 -4.94
CA GLN A 91 2.99 -3.14 -4.58
C GLN A 91 2.47 -4.17 -5.58
N ALA A 92 2.71 -3.96 -6.88
CA ALA A 92 2.27 -4.87 -7.92
C ALA A 92 2.97 -6.25 -7.87
N ASN A 93 4.20 -6.32 -7.35
CA ASN A 93 4.93 -7.58 -7.18
C ASN A 93 4.52 -8.36 -5.92
N ARG A 94 3.77 -7.74 -4.99
CA ARG A 94 3.30 -8.45 -3.80
C ARG A 94 2.15 -9.41 -4.16
N PRO A 95 2.18 -10.65 -3.68
CA PRO A 95 1.05 -11.57 -3.85
C PRO A 95 -0.20 -11.01 -3.15
N ASN A 96 -1.35 -11.17 -3.76
CA ASN A 96 -2.65 -10.71 -3.24
C ASN A 96 -2.76 -9.19 -3.00
N VAL A 97 -1.96 -8.39 -3.68
CA VAL A 97 -2.02 -6.93 -3.63
C VAL A 97 -2.29 -6.36 -5.01
N THR A 98 -3.23 -5.44 -5.11
CA THR A 98 -3.45 -4.56 -6.27
C THR A 98 -3.03 -3.15 -5.92
N VAL A 99 -2.75 -2.30 -6.91
CA VAL A 99 -2.24 -0.95 -6.67
C VAL A 99 -2.99 0.10 -7.49
N LEU A 100 -3.27 1.26 -6.87
CA LEU A 100 -4.04 2.36 -7.44
C LEU A 100 -3.20 3.65 -7.53
N PRO A 101 -2.29 3.79 -8.51
CA PRO A 101 -1.58 5.05 -8.74
C PRO A 101 -2.51 6.04 -9.45
N LYS A 102 -2.81 7.16 -8.79
CA LYS A 102 -3.63 8.24 -9.38
C LYS A 102 -2.76 9.19 -10.22
N SER A 103 -3.21 9.53 -11.41
CA SER A 103 -2.64 10.64 -12.20
C SER A 103 -3.71 11.30 -13.08
N VAL A 104 -3.48 12.57 -13.42
CA VAL A 104 -4.25 13.33 -14.43
C VAL A 104 -3.37 13.65 -15.65
N THR A 105 -2.10 13.28 -15.63
CA THR A 105 -1.15 13.49 -16.73
C THR A 105 -1.09 12.24 -17.59
N LYS A 106 -1.43 12.34 -18.88
CA LYS A 106 -1.49 11.23 -19.82
C LYS A 106 -0.21 10.37 -19.80
N SER A 107 0.97 10.97 -19.93
CA SER A 107 2.24 10.24 -19.93
C SER A 107 2.50 9.47 -18.63
N ARG A 108 2.07 10.00 -17.47
CA ARG A 108 2.20 9.30 -16.18
C ARG A 108 1.20 8.15 -16.06
N ILE A 109 -0.02 8.31 -16.60
CA ILE A 109 -1.00 7.21 -16.64
C ILE A 109 -0.44 6.05 -17.47
N GLU A 110 0.11 6.35 -18.64
CA GLU A 110 0.74 5.35 -19.51
C GLU A 110 1.96 4.70 -18.82
N SER A 111 2.84 5.50 -18.22
CA SER A 111 4.04 4.98 -17.56
C SER A 111 3.73 4.13 -16.30
N ASN A 112 2.62 4.38 -15.60
CA ASN A 112 2.23 3.57 -14.43
C ASN A 112 1.98 2.10 -14.76
N LEU A 113 1.83 1.73 -16.04
CA LEU A 113 1.72 0.35 -16.49
C LEU A 113 3.10 -0.34 -16.66
N ALA A 114 4.19 0.42 -16.64
CA ALA A 114 5.54 -0.13 -16.73
C ALA A 114 5.99 -0.70 -15.38
N ILE A 115 5.62 -1.94 -15.14
CA ILE A 115 6.00 -2.69 -13.93
C ILE A 115 7.32 -3.39 -14.18
N VAL A 116 8.21 -3.35 -13.20
CA VAL A 116 9.48 -4.08 -13.17
C VAL A 116 9.44 -5.18 -12.12
N ASP A 117 10.09 -6.30 -12.41
CA ASP A 117 10.21 -7.40 -11.45
C ASP A 117 11.35 -7.09 -10.47
N LEU A 118 10.99 -6.77 -9.23
CA LEU A 118 11.92 -6.51 -8.15
C LEU A 118 12.37 -7.82 -7.50
N THR A 119 13.66 -7.91 -7.15
CA THR A 119 14.16 -9.06 -6.37
C THR A 119 13.71 -8.98 -4.92
N GLU A 120 13.77 -10.11 -4.20
CA GLU A 120 13.41 -10.14 -2.77
C GLU A 120 14.27 -9.18 -1.93
N GLU A 121 15.57 -9.06 -2.28
CA GLU A 121 16.49 -8.13 -1.62
C GLU A 121 16.07 -6.67 -1.86
N GLU A 122 15.64 -6.34 -3.08
CA GLU A 122 15.19 -4.99 -3.42
C GLU A 122 13.86 -4.64 -2.73
N VAL A 123 12.94 -5.59 -2.67
CA VAL A 123 11.70 -5.43 -1.90
C VAL A 123 12.01 -5.19 -0.43
N LYS A 124 12.96 -5.93 0.15
CA LYS A 124 13.41 -5.73 1.52
C LYS A 124 14.07 -4.35 1.70
N GLU A 125 14.95 -3.95 0.78
CA GLU A 125 15.63 -2.64 0.83
C GLU A 125 14.60 -1.49 0.79
N LEU A 126 13.55 -1.61 -0.02
CA LEU A 126 12.46 -0.63 -0.07
C LEU A 126 11.64 -0.62 1.22
N ASN A 127 11.29 -1.77 1.76
CA ASN A 127 10.53 -1.86 3.02
C ASN A 127 11.34 -1.37 4.23
N ASP A 128 12.66 -1.44 4.20
CA ASP A 128 13.55 -0.92 5.24
C ASP A 128 13.58 0.62 5.31
N ILE A 129 13.00 1.31 4.33
CA ILE A 129 12.82 2.77 4.36
C ILE A 129 11.97 3.16 5.57
N ASP A 130 10.94 2.40 5.90
CA ASP A 130 10.06 2.62 7.05
C ASP A 130 10.82 2.74 8.37
N LYS A 131 11.85 1.95 8.56
CA LYS A 131 12.67 1.97 9.80
C LYS A 131 13.35 3.31 10.08
N LYS A 132 13.58 4.11 9.03
CA LYS A 132 14.25 5.42 9.11
C LYS A 132 13.30 6.59 8.89
N HIS A 133 12.28 6.39 8.09
CA HIS A 133 11.38 7.44 7.60
C HIS A 133 9.94 6.92 7.56
N HIS A 134 9.41 6.55 8.73
CA HIS A 134 8.01 6.19 8.86
C HIS A 134 7.12 7.41 8.67
N PHE A 135 6.11 7.33 7.81
CA PHE A 135 5.01 8.29 7.77
C PHE A 135 3.77 7.66 7.14
N ARG A 136 2.62 8.13 7.57
CA ARG A 136 1.32 7.86 6.97
C ARG A 136 0.77 9.17 6.40
N ALA A 137 0.37 9.16 5.14
CA ALA A 137 -0.18 10.35 4.48
C ALA A 137 -1.67 10.55 4.79
N CYS A 138 -2.41 9.46 4.95
CA CYS A 138 -3.86 9.48 5.20
C CYS A 138 -4.18 9.00 6.61
N HIS A 139 -4.29 9.92 7.55
CA HIS A 139 -4.72 9.61 8.92
C HIS A 139 -6.24 9.45 8.96
N PRO A 140 -6.78 8.27 9.35
CA PRO A 140 -8.22 8.00 9.32
C PRO A 140 -9.03 8.69 10.42
N ASN A 141 -8.41 9.46 11.30
CA ASN A 141 -9.06 10.21 12.39
C ASN A 141 -10.08 11.25 11.90
N TRP A 142 -10.00 11.69 10.64
CA TRP A 142 -11.02 12.54 9.98
C TRP A 142 -12.41 11.90 9.91
N THR A 143 -12.49 10.58 10.05
CA THR A 143 -13.78 9.86 10.07
C THR A 143 -14.59 10.09 11.35
N GLY A 144 -13.97 10.65 12.40
CA GLY A 144 -14.57 10.75 13.75
C GLY A 144 -14.52 9.44 14.56
N TRP A 145 -13.94 8.37 14.02
CA TRP A 145 -13.85 7.03 14.64
C TRP A 145 -12.49 6.78 15.31
N GLY A 146 -11.71 7.86 15.51
CA GLY A 146 -10.38 7.77 16.09
C GLY A 146 -9.34 7.15 15.14
N HIS A 147 -8.39 6.42 15.70
CA HIS A 147 -7.24 5.87 14.97
C HIS A 147 -7.53 4.56 14.20
N LEU A 148 -8.76 4.06 14.23
CA LEU A 148 -9.20 2.81 13.57
C LEU A 148 -8.30 1.59 13.85
N GLY A 149 -7.67 1.54 15.04
CA GLY A 149 -6.74 0.48 15.44
C GLY A 149 -5.33 0.57 14.84
N PHE A 150 -5.01 1.63 14.11
CA PHE A 150 -3.65 1.85 13.59
C PHE A 150 -2.76 2.51 14.65
N PRO A 151 -1.63 1.87 15.03
CA PRO A 151 -0.76 2.38 16.10
C PRO A 151 -0.13 3.75 15.80
N ASP A 152 0.14 4.01 14.53
CA ASP A 152 0.76 5.23 14.00
C ASP A 152 -0.22 6.39 13.77
N CYS A 153 -1.49 6.19 14.11
CA CYS A 153 -2.54 7.24 14.09
C CYS A 153 -2.96 7.72 15.49
N LYS A 154 -2.27 7.27 16.53
CA LYS A 154 -2.55 7.64 17.93
C LYS A 154 -2.06 9.03 18.26
#